data_c8986b364678ddb57427f32b8f5966de
#
_entry.id   c8986b364678ddb57427f32b8f5966de
#
_cell.length_a   1.000
_cell.length_b   1.000
_cell.length_c   1.000
_cell.angle_alpha   90.00
_cell.angle_beta   90.00
_cell.angle_gamma   90.00
#
_symmetry.space_group_name_H-M   'P 1'
#
loop_
_entity.id
_entity.type
_entity.pdbx_description
1 polymer ?
#
loop_
_entity_poly.entity_id
_entity_poly.type
_entity_poly.pdbx_seq_one_letter_code
_entity_poly.pdbx_strand_id
1 'polypeptide(L)'
;SNKESSNVELINLDGKDEFGIMAKVINENIQKTQDLINQDNALIEDVKRVVNQVKSGNLNIKIEKSTINDELEELKSSFNEMLEVTKSNVCSDINKVVNVLDSFSKLDFRVKIDNDNGKIANGINNLSNIINHMLVENKTNGLTLEESSKMLLFNVNKLNLSSNEAAASLEETAAALEEITSNIRNNTENIAKMAKYSNEITKASSEGEKLANST
;
A
#
# COMPACT_ATOMS: atom_id res chain seq x y z
N SER A 1 47.72 -6.40 25.98
CA SER A 1 47.94 -5.33 27.00
C SER A 1 47.65 -5.94 28.35
N ASN A 2 48.71 -6.14 29.16
CA ASN A 2 48.67 -6.72 30.49
C ASN A 2 47.74 -5.95 31.39
N LYS A 3 46.63 -6.52 31.81
CA LYS A 3 45.95 -6.16 33.03
C LYS A 3 46.68 -6.83 34.18
N GLU A 4 47.81 -6.28 34.60
CA GLU A 4 48.30 -6.53 35.95
C GLU A 4 47.26 -5.87 36.88
N SER A 5 46.45 -6.69 37.54
CA SER A 5 45.80 -6.32 38.77
C SER A 5 46.92 -5.99 39.73
N SER A 6 47.24 -4.72 39.90
CA SER A 6 48.13 -4.30 40.96
C SER A 6 47.42 -4.57 42.30
N ASN A 7 47.59 -5.79 42.77
CA ASN A 7 47.26 -6.12 44.16
C ASN A 7 48.30 -5.41 44.98
N VAL A 8 47.98 -4.19 45.41
CA VAL A 8 48.86 -3.41 46.30
C VAL A 8 48.83 -4.13 47.64
N GLU A 9 49.96 -4.70 48.05
CA GLU A 9 50.07 -5.33 49.36
C GLU A 9 49.90 -4.30 50.45
N LEU A 10 49.05 -4.61 51.44
CA LEU A 10 48.88 -3.76 52.61
C LEU A 10 50.11 -3.80 53.49
N ILE A 11 50.43 -2.65 54.10
CA ILE A 11 51.55 -2.54 55.02
C ILE A 11 51.20 -3.26 56.32
N ASN A 12 51.92 -4.32 56.65
CA ASN A 12 51.69 -5.12 57.85
C ASN A 12 52.54 -4.56 59.01
N LEU A 13 52.06 -3.47 59.67
CA LEU A 13 52.70 -2.83 60.83
C LEU A 13 51.61 -2.57 61.88
N ASP A 14 51.57 -3.39 62.94
CA ASP A 14 50.61 -3.35 64.04
C ASP A 14 51.10 -2.55 65.27
N GLY A 15 51.95 -1.53 65.06
CA GLY A 15 52.43 -0.64 66.12
C GLY A 15 51.40 0.36 66.62
N LYS A 16 51.40 0.64 67.92
CA LYS A 16 50.62 1.76 68.49
C LYS A 16 51.39 3.08 68.45
N ASP A 17 52.55 3.11 67.82
CA ASP A 17 53.41 4.24 67.58
C ASP A 17 53.02 5.02 66.31
N GLU A 18 53.69 6.08 66.01
CA GLU A 18 53.45 6.93 64.84
C GLU A 18 53.53 6.18 63.53
N PHE A 19 54.34 5.12 63.44
CA PHE A 19 54.54 4.30 62.29
C PHE A 19 53.34 3.33 62.05
N GLY A 20 52.76 2.75 63.12
CA GLY A 20 51.54 1.93 63.04
C GLY A 20 50.34 2.76 62.66
N ILE A 21 50.19 3.98 63.15
CA ILE A 21 49.13 4.91 62.76
C ILE A 21 49.29 5.31 61.30
N MET A 22 50.47 5.57 60.83
CA MET A 22 50.76 5.92 59.42
C MET A 22 50.45 4.74 58.48
N ALA A 23 50.87 3.52 58.86
CA ALA A 23 50.54 2.32 58.10
C ALA A 23 49.04 2.11 57.96
N LYS A 24 48.27 2.34 59.03
CA LYS A 24 46.81 2.24 59.00
C LYS A 24 46.21 3.26 58.02
N VAL A 25 46.61 4.54 58.07
CA VAL A 25 46.10 5.57 57.16
C VAL A 25 46.46 5.26 55.70
N ILE A 26 47.69 4.79 55.46
CA ILE A 26 48.10 4.36 54.11
C ILE A 26 47.26 3.20 53.62
N ASN A 27 47.01 2.17 54.44
CA ASN A 27 46.18 1.02 54.07
C ASN A 27 44.74 1.42 53.83
N GLU A 28 44.15 2.31 54.62
CA GLU A 28 42.81 2.87 54.39
C GLU A 28 42.72 3.60 53.02
N ASN A 29 43.76 4.38 52.68
CA ASN A 29 43.82 5.06 51.39
C ASN A 29 44.02 4.08 50.22
N ILE A 30 44.85 3.05 50.39
CA ILE A 30 45.01 1.96 49.40
C ILE A 30 43.66 1.27 49.17
N GLN A 31 42.96 0.86 50.24
CA GLN A 31 41.67 0.20 50.13
C GLN A 31 40.65 1.08 49.43
N LYS A 32 40.53 2.36 49.82
CA LYS A 32 39.64 3.33 49.21
C LYS A 32 39.94 3.50 47.71
N THR A 33 41.22 3.60 47.35
CA THR A 33 41.64 3.72 45.95
C THR A 33 41.29 2.42 45.15
N GLN A 34 41.49 1.26 45.74
CA GLN A 34 41.15 -0.03 45.13
C GLN A 34 39.64 -0.15 44.91
N ASP A 35 38.82 0.29 45.88
CA ASP A 35 37.35 0.30 45.76
C ASP A 35 36.87 1.22 44.64
N LEU A 36 37.51 2.40 44.49
CA LEU A 36 37.22 3.31 43.36
C LEU A 36 37.56 2.67 42.02
N ILE A 37 38.75 2.05 41.88
CA ILE A 37 39.19 1.35 40.67
C ILE A 37 38.22 0.21 40.34
N ASN A 38 37.74 -0.53 41.34
CA ASN A 38 36.81 -1.61 41.15
C ASN A 38 35.44 -1.12 40.65
N GLN A 39 34.94 0.02 41.14
CA GLN A 39 33.71 0.65 40.67
C GLN A 39 33.87 1.14 39.23
N ASP A 40 34.97 1.81 38.89
CA ASP A 40 35.25 2.26 37.54
C ASP A 40 35.31 1.09 36.55
N ASN A 41 36.02 0.00 36.93
CA ASN A 41 36.08 -1.21 36.12
C ASN A 41 34.69 -1.86 35.94
N ALA A 42 33.88 -1.90 37.00
CA ALA A 42 32.52 -2.45 36.91
C ALA A 42 31.62 -1.64 35.94
N LEU A 43 31.75 -0.30 35.97
CA LEU A 43 31.07 0.56 35.00
C LEU A 43 31.57 0.31 33.58
N ILE A 44 32.87 0.22 33.35
CA ILE A 44 33.45 -0.04 32.03
C ILE A 44 32.98 -1.39 31.46
N GLU A 45 32.93 -2.42 32.28
CA GLU A 45 32.40 -3.74 31.83
C GLU A 45 30.90 -3.65 31.53
N ASP A 46 30.13 -2.88 32.26
CA ASP A 46 28.71 -2.66 31.97
C ASP A 46 28.52 -1.88 30.64
N VAL A 47 29.35 -0.87 30.39
CA VAL A 47 29.38 -0.18 29.07
C VAL A 47 29.65 -1.18 27.93
N LYS A 48 30.64 -2.07 28.08
CA LYS A 48 30.93 -3.08 27.07
C LYS A 48 29.73 -4.03 26.83
N ARG A 49 29.05 -4.45 27.90
CA ARG A 49 27.82 -5.25 27.82
C ARG A 49 26.75 -4.53 27.01
N VAL A 50 26.49 -3.26 27.32
CA VAL A 50 25.48 -2.45 26.63
C VAL A 50 25.86 -2.25 25.16
N VAL A 51 27.11 -1.90 24.86
CA VAL A 51 27.61 -1.78 23.46
C VAL A 51 27.41 -3.07 22.65
N ASN A 52 27.68 -4.23 23.26
CA ASN A 52 27.45 -5.51 22.57
C ASN A 52 25.95 -5.77 22.29
N GLN A 53 25.06 -5.40 23.19
CA GLN A 53 23.61 -5.48 22.99
C GLN A 53 23.13 -4.53 21.87
N VAL A 54 23.65 -3.29 21.87
CA VAL A 54 23.36 -2.33 20.78
C VAL A 54 23.85 -2.85 19.43
N LYS A 55 25.05 -3.46 19.36
CA LYS A 55 25.55 -4.11 18.13
C LYS A 55 24.66 -5.25 17.64
N SER A 56 23.98 -5.95 18.55
CA SER A 56 23.01 -7.01 18.19
C SER A 56 21.60 -6.46 17.86
N GLY A 57 21.42 -5.13 17.87
CA GLY A 57 20.17 -4.48 17.50
C GLY A 57 19.26 -4.09 18.66
N ASN A 58 19.59 -4.49 19.90
CA ASN A 58 18.79 -4.17 21.09
C ASN A 58 19.12 -2.75 21.60
N LEU A 59 18.20 -1.81 21.42
CA LEU A 59 18.30 -0.43 21.92
C LEU A 59 17.53 -0.22 23.25
N ASN A 60 16.77 -1.23 23.70
CA ASN A 60 16.04 -1.17 24.96
C ASN A 60 16.91 -1.61 26.15
N ILE A 61 18.05 -0.99 26.29
CA ILE A 61 19.05 -1.29 27.31
C ILE A 61 19.70 -0.01 27.80
N LYS A 62 20.28 -0.05 29.00
CA LYS A 62 21.01 1.07 29.59
C LYS A 62 22.19 0.58 30.41
N ILE A 63 23.14 1.48 30.66
CA ILE A 63 24.23 1.32 31.60
C ILE A 63 23.67 1.54 33.01
N GLU A 64 23.81 0.55 33.88
CA GLU A 64 23.22 0.54 35.23
C GLU A 64 24.26 0.75 36.31
N LYS A 65 25.50 0.30 36.09
CA LYS A 65 26.57 0.44 37.07
C LYS A 65 26.95 1.92 37.30
N SER A 66 27.38 2.25 38.50
CA SER A 66 27.76 3.59 38.90
C SER A 66 29.16 3.61 39.54
N THR A 67 29.79 4.74 39.48
CA THR A 67 31.06 5.04 40.11
C THR A 67 31.01 6.40 40.83
N ILE A 68 32.00 6.70 41.64
CA ILE A 68 32.18 8.03 42.24
C ILE A 68 32.95 8.99 41.31
N ASN A 69 33.49 8.46 40.20
CA ASN A 69 34.20 9.24 39.20
C ASN A 69 33.19 10.07 38.38
N ASP A 70 33.13 11.35 38.58
CA ASP A 70 32.17 12.26 37.94
C ASP A 70 32.24 12.21 36.42
N GLU A 71 33.46 12.12 35.85
CA GLU A 71 33.65 12.06 34.38
C GLU A 71 33.04 10.79 33.76
N LEU A 72 33.19 9.67 34.46
CA LEU A 72 32.58 8.42 34.01
C LEU A 72 31.06 8.39 34.21
N GLU A 73 30.52 9.00 35.25
CA GLU A 73 29.07 9.18 35.45
C GLU A 73 28.46 10.12 34.39
N GLU A 74 29.15 11.19 34.02
CA GLU A 74 28.73 12.06 32.93
C GLU A 74 28.73 11.33 31.60
N LEU A 75 29.77 10.54 31.31
CA LEU A 75 29.83 9.69 30.13
C LEU A 75 28.68 8.67 30.08
N LYS A 76 28.41 7.99 31.21
CA LYS A 76 27.25 7.07 31.34
C LYS A 76 25.93 7.77 31.06
N SER A 77 25.74 8.97 31.64
CA SER A 77 24.51 9.75 31.46
C SER A 77 24.30 10.10 29.99
N SER A 78 25.33 10.65 29.34
CA SER A 78 25.30 11.02 27.92
C SER A 78 25.05 9.80 27.01
N PHE A 79 25.64 8.66 27.33
CA PHE A 79 25.42 7.43 26.57
C PHE A 79 23.99 6.90 26.71
N ASN A 80 23.45 6.91 27.94
CA ASN A 80 22.09 6.50 28.21
C ASN A 80 21.06 7.44 27.53
N GLU A 81 21.31 8.75 27.53
CA GLU A 81 20.49 9.72 26.81
C GLU A 81 20.51 9.47 25.30
N MET A 82 21.68 9.25 24.73
CA MET A 82 21.82 8.89 23.31
C MET A 82 21.01 7.63 22.96
N LEU A 83 21.05 6.60 23.81
CA LEU A 83 20.27 5.37 23.60
C LEU A 83 18.77 5.64 23.66
N GLU A 84 18.29 6.41 24.62
CA GLU A 84 16.87 6.75 24.76
C GLU A 84 16.36 7.57 23.57
N VAL A 85 17.13 8.56 23.12
CA VAL A 85 16.81 9.35 21.92
C VAL A 85 16.79 8.46 20.68
N THR A 86 17.77 7.56 20.54
CA THR A 86 17.83 6.63 19.41
C THR A 86 16.65 5.67 19.41
N LYS A 87 16.32 5.08 20.57
CA LYS A 87 15.15 4.21 20.75
C LYS A 87 13.84 4.93 20.39
N SER A 88 13.67 6.16 20.86
CA SER A 88 12.49 6.97 20.58
C SER A 88 12.34 7.32 19.09
N ASN A 89 13.44 7.59 18.41
CA ASN A 89 13.40 7.96 16.99
C ASN A 89 13.33 6.75 16.05
N VAL A 90 13.97 5.64 16.39
CA VAL A 90 14.04 4.45 15.53
C VAL A 90 13.05 3.40 16.01
N CYS A 91 13.45 2.61 17.01
CA CYS A 91 12.68 1.50 17.61
C CYS A 91 13.44 0.95 18.82
N SER A 92 12.81 0.08 19.60
CA SER A 92 13.43 -0.62 20.73
C SER A 92 14.38 -1.75 20.30
N ASP A 93 14.15 -2.35 19.13
CA ASP A 93 14.95 -3.44 18.56
C ASP A 93 14.98 -3.32 17.02
N ILE A 94 16.17 -3.04 16.49
CA ILE A 94 16.41 -2.86 15.06
C ILE A 94 16.07 -4.13 14.27
N ASN A 95 16.21 -5.33 14.86
CA ASN A 95 15.89 -6.58 14.18
C ASN A 95 14.41 -6.68 13.82
N LYS A 96 13.51 -6.08 14.60
CA LYS A 96 12.08 -6.01 14.26
C LYS A 96 11.85 -5.24 12.97
N VAL A 97 12.54 -4.10 12.79
CA VAL A 97 12.48 -3.31 11.56
C VAL A 97 12.99 -4.13 10.36
N VAL A 98 14.16 -4.78 10.52
CA VAL A 98 14.75 -5.61 9.46
C VAL A 98 13.81 -6.73 9.05
N ASN A 99 13.19 -7.44 10.00
CA ASN A 99 12.26 -8.54 9.74
C ASN A 99 11.00 -8.08 8.98
N VAL A 100 10.46 -6.92 9.33
CA VAL A 100 9.30 -6.36 8.62
C VAL A 100 9.68 -5.94 7.20
N LEU A 101 10.84 -5.30 7.01
CA LEU A 101 11.33 -4.93 5.69
C LEU A 101 11.64 -6.17 4.82
N ASP A 102 12.14 -7.25 5.41
CA ASP A 102 12.31 -8.53 4.71
C ASP A 102 10.96 -9.12 4.26
N SER A 103 9.92 -9.03 5.09
CA SER A 103 8.57 -9.42 4.71
C SER A 103 8.01 -8.54 3.56
N PHE A 104 8.25 -7.23 3.60
CA PHE A 104 7.86 -6.31 2.54
C PHE A 104 8.57 -6.63 1.21
N SER A 105 9.85 -7.04 1.27
CA SER A 105 10.59 -7.49 0.08
C SER A 105 9.96 -8.71 -0.59
N LYS A 106 9.21 -9.51 0.17
CA LYS A 106 8.42 -10.68 -0.28
C LYS A 106 6.97 -10.32 -0.59
N LEU A 107 6.64 -9.03 -0.67
CA LEU A 107 5.30 -8.49 -0.92
C LEU A 107 4.28 -8.84 0.18
N ASP A 108 4.72 -9.22 1.37
CA ASP A 108 3.86 -9.40 2.54
C ASP A 108 3.85 -8.14 3.41
N PHE A 109 2.85 -7.29 3.20
CA PHE A 109 2.65 -6.02 3.91
C PHE A 109 1.70 -6.16 5.12
N ARG A 110 1.40 -7.38 5.56
CA ARG A 110 0.53 -7.61 6.74
C ARG A 110 1.30 -7.56 8.05
N VAL A 111 2.61 -7.80 7.99
CA VAL A 111 3.50 -7.84 9.15
C VAL A 111 3.74 -6.43 9.67
N LYS A 112 3.73 -6.28 11.00
CA LYS A 112 3.93 -5.01 11.71
C LYS A 112 4.98 -5.13 12.78
N ILE A 113 5.50 -3.99 13.21
CA ILE A 113 6.37 -3.88 14.39
C ILE A 113 5.48 -3.70 15.61
N ASP A 114 5.34 -4.77 16.41
CA ASP A 114 4.50 -4.75 17.60
C ASP A 114 5.27 -4.26 18.83
N ASN A 115 4.54 -3.62 19.76
CA ASN A 115 5.03 -3.14 21.04
C ASN A 115 6.26 -2.21 20.90
N ASP A 116 6.22 -1.31 19.94
CA ASP A 116 7.26 -0.32 19.70
C ASP A 116 6.66 1.04 19.40
N ASN A 117 7.18 2.09 20.04
CA ASN A 117 6.71 3.47 19.90
C ASN A 117 7.73 4.37 19.16
N GLY A 118 8.78 3.80 18.59
CA GLY A 118 9.77 4.54 17.82
C GLY A 118 9.12 5.18 16.58
N LYS A 119 9.57 6.38 16.23
CA LYS A 119 8.98 7.12 15.10
C LYS A 119 9.11 6.37 13.78
N ILE A 120 10.28 5.72 13.55
CA ILE A 120 10.50 4.91 12.33
C ILE A 120 9.61 3.67 12.35
N ALA A 121 9.49 2.97 13.50
CA ALA A 121 8.61 1.82 13.64
C ALA A 121 7.15 2.17 13.32
N ASN A 122 6.67 3.29 13.87
CA ASN A 122 5.33 3.79 13.58
C ASN A 122 5.15 4.20 12.11
N GLY A 123 6.17 4.82 11.51
CA GLY A 123 6.18 5.17 10.08
C GLY A 123 6.06 3.94 9.18
N ILE A 124 6.81 2.87 9.48
CA ILE A 124 6.76 1.59 8.76
C ILE A 124 5.37 0.94 8.90
N ASN A 125 4.79 0.93 10.12
CA ASN A 125 3.46 0.39 10.35
C ASN A 125 2.38 1.17 9.59
N ASN A 126 2.50 2.49 9.51
CA ASN A 126 1.59 3.33 8.73
C ASN A 126 1.73 3.05 7.23
N LEU A 127 2.96 2.94 6.72
CA LEU A 127 3.22 2.56 5.34
C LEU A 127 2.59 1.20 4.99
N SER A 128 2.72 0.20 5.88
CA SER A 128 2.07 -1.11 5.76
C SER A 128 0.56 -0.98 5.60
N ASN A 129 -0.10 -0.17 6.44
CA ASN A 129 -1.54 0.07 6.37
C ASN A 129 -1.94 0.70 5.02
N ILE A 130 -1.21 1.72 4.57
CA ILE A 130 -1.49 2.41 3.29
C ILE A 130 -1.37 1.43 2.12
N ILE A 131 -0.29 0.64 2.07
CA ILE A 131 -0.08 -0.34 0.99
C ILE A 131 -1.18 -1.40 1.00
N ASN A 132 -1.53 -1.96 2.17
CA ASN A 132 -2.62 -2.94 2.29
C ASN A 132 -3.96 -2.36 1.81
N HIS A 133 -4.28 -1.13 2.18
CA HIS A 133 -5.50 -0.46 1.73
C HIS A 133 -5.52 -0.32 0.21
N MET A 134 -4.42 0.17 -0.38
CA MET A 134 -4.26 0.31 -1.82
C MET A 134 -4.39 -1.03 -2.57
N LEU A 135 -3.83 -2.11 -2.03
CA LEU A 135 -3.94 -3.45 -2.62
C LEU A 135 -5.39 -3.98 -2.58
N VAL A 136 -6.12 -3.74 -1.49
CA VAL A 136 -7.54 -4.10 -1.35
C VAL A 136 -8.39 -3.31 -2.35
N GLU A 137 -8.17 -1.99 -2.47
CA GLU A 137 -8.86 -1.16 -3.45
C GLU A 137 -8.57 -1.61 -4.89
N ASN A 138 -7.32 -1.87 -5.24
CA ASN A 138 -6.94 -2.35 -6.56
C ASN A 138 -7.60 -3.69 -6.89
N LYS A 139 -7.67 -4.62 -5.93
CA LYS A 139 -8.39 -5.88 -6.10
C LYS A 139 -9.88 -5.64 -6.38
N THR A 140 -10.52 -4.76 -5.62
CA THR A 140 -11.94 -4.41 -5.79
C THR A 140 -12.19 -3.78 -7.17
N ASN A 141 -11.33 -2.84 -7.56
CA ASN A 141 -11.41 -2.21 -8.89
C ASN A 141 -11.23 -3.23 -10.01
N GLY A 142 -10.31 -4.19 -9.86
CA GLY A 142 -10.12 -5.29 -10.80
C GLY A 142 -11.36 -6.16 -10.95
N LEU A 143 -12.03 -6.53 -9.86
CA LEU A 143 -13.28 -7.30 -9.89
C LEU A 143 -14.43 -6.52 -10.55
N THR A 144 -14.56 -5.23 -10.24
CA THR A 144 -15.55 -4.34 -10.86
C THR A 144 -15.33 -4.20 -12.37
N LEU A 145 -14.06 -4.10 -12.80
CA LEU A 145 -13.72 -4.04 -14.22
C LEU A 145 -14.06 -5.35 -14.94
N GLU A 146 -13.81 -6.50 -14.32
CA GLU A 146 -14.18 -7.81 -14.85
C GLU A 146 -15.70 -7.92 -15.04
N GLU A 147 -16.49 -7.51 -14.04
CA GLU A 147 -17.96 -7.52 -14.12
C GLU A 147 -18.48 -6.56 -15.20
N SER A 148 -17.93 -5.35 -15.29
CA SER A 148 -18.26 -4.37 -16.31
C SER A 148 -17.94 -4.90 -17.72
N SER A 149 -16.81 -5.60 -17.89
CA SER A 149 -16.45 -6.22 -19.18
C SER A 149 -17.42 -7.32 -19.59
N LYS A 150 -17.89 -8.16 -18.64
CA LYS A 150 -18.92 -9.17 -18.90
C LYS A 150 -20.25 -8.53 -19.31
N MET A 151 -20.64 -7.45 -18.63
CA MET A 151 -21.86 -6.71 -18.98
C MET A 151 -21.76 -6.05 -20.38
N LEU A 152 -20.59 -5.52 -20.70
CA LEU A 152 -20.34 -4.95 -22.04
C LEU A 152 -20.47 -6.02 -23.14
N LEU A 153 -19.87 -7.19 -22.96
CA LEU A 153 -20.02 -8.32 -23.90
C LEU A 153 -21.48 -8.76 -24.07
N PHE A 154 -22.24 -8.82 -22.97
CA PHE A 154 -23.67 -9.12 -23.05
C PHE A 154 -24.43 -8.05 -23.84
N ASN A 155 -24.18 -6.78 -23.63
CA ASN A 155 -24.82 -5.69 -24.35
C ASN A 155 -24.45 -5.69 -25.86
N VAL A 156 -23.18 -5.98 -26.20
CA VAL A 156 -22.74 -6.11 -27.58
C VAL A 156 -23.49 -7.27 -28.30
N ASN A 157 -23.64 -8.41 -27.64
CA ASN A 157 -24.41 -9.55 -28.21
C ASN A 157 -25.89 -9.16 -28.40
N LYS A 158 -26.51 -8.48 -27.43
CA LYS A 158 -27.88 -7.99 -27.57
C LYS A 158 -28.02 -6.97 -28.70
N LEU A 159 -27.05 -6.07 -28.87
CA LEU A 159 -27.04 -5.12 -29.98
C LEU A 159 -26.93 -5.81 -31.32
N ASN A 160 -26.10 -6.85 -31.44
CA ASN A 160 -26.01 -7.67 -32.67
C ASN A 160 -27.32 -8.34 -33.02
N LEU A 161 -28.02 -8.91 -32.03
CA LEU A 161 -29.35 -9.50 -32.24
C LEU A 161 -30.36 -8.46 -32.73
N SER A 162 -30.45 -7.31 -32.04
CA SER A 162 -31.35 -6.22 -32.45
C SER A 162 -31.03 -5.66 -33.85
N SER A 163 -29.75 -5.58 -34.19
CA SER A 163 -29.32 -5.15 -35.52
C SER A 163 -29.74 -6.12 -36.61
N ASN A 164 -29.65 -7.42 -36.35
CA ASN A 164 -30.12 -8.45 -37.30
C ASN A 164 -31.67 -8.43 -37.46
N GLU A 165 -32.41 -8.25 -36.36
CA GLU A 165 -33.87 -8.08 -36.40
C GLU A 165 -34.26 -6.81 -37.18
N ALA A 166 -33.57 -5.70 -36.96
CA ALA A 166 -33.79 -4.46 -37.72
C ALA A 166 -33.48 -4.63 -39.21
N ALA A 167 -32.42 -5.37 -39.57
CA ALA A 167 -32.09 -5.68 -40.96
C ALA A 167 -33.20 -6.51 -41.62
N ALA A 168 -33.69 -7.54 -40.95
CA ALA A 168 -34.81 -8.37 -41.47
C ALA A 168 -36.09 -7.52 -41.66
N SER A 169 -36.44 -6.65 -40.72
CA SER A 169 -37.59 -5.74 -40.83
C SER A 169 -37.44 -4.73 -41.98
N LEU A 170 -36.21 -4.27 -42.26
CA LEU A 170 -35.92 -3.41 -43.39
C LEU A 170 -36.07 -4.18 -44.73
N GLU A 171 -35.66 -5.46 -44.82
CA GLU A 171 -35.87 -6.28 -46.00
C GLU A 171 -37.38 -6.51 -46.28
N GLU A 172 -38.18 -6.82 -45.21
CA GLU A 172 -39.64 -6.94 -45.34
C GLU A 172 -40.28 -5.62 -45.82
N THR A 173 -39.84 -4.48 -45.24
CA THR A 173 -40.33 -3.15 -45.66
C THR A 173 -39.99 -2.86 -47.11
N ALA A 174 -38.77 -3.20 -47.56
CA ALA A 174 -38.35 -3.02 -48.93
C ALA A 174 -39.21 -3.87 -49.91
N ALA A 175 -39.48 -5.14 -49.59
CA ALA A 175 -40.35 -6.02 -50.36
C ALA A 175 -41.79 -5.46 -50.47
N ALA A 176 -42.35 -4.98 -49.34
CA ALA A 176 -43.67 -4.35 -49.35
C ALA A 176 -43.72 -3.08 -50.20
N LEU A 177 -42.66 -2.27 -50.21
CA LEU A 177 -42.56 -1.08 -51.07
C LEU A 177 -42.44 -1.43 -52.54
N GLU A 178 -41.74 -2.51 -52.90
CA GLU A 178 -41.71 -3.03 -54.30
C GLU A 178 -43.09 -3.48 -54.76
N GLU A 179 -43.87 -4.20 -53.90
CA GLU A 179 -45.23 -4.61 -54.20
C GLU A 179 -46.16 -3.39 -54.38
N ILE A 180 -46.10 -2.40 -53.47
CA ILE A 180 -46.86 -1.16 -53.60
C ILE A 180 -46.50 -0.42 -54.89
N THR A 181 -45.22 -0.34 -55.23
CA THR A 181 -44.78 0.29 -56.48
C THR A 181 -45.32 -0.40 -57.72
N SER A 182 -45.33 -1.75 -57.72
CA SER A 182 -45.93 -2.56 -58.80
C SER A 182 -47.43 -2.29 -58.88
N ASN A 183 -48.15 -2.25 -57.78
CA ASN A 183 -49.60 -1.95 -57.74
C ASN A 183 -49.92 -0.56 -58.25
N ILE A 184 -49.12 0.46 -57.89
CA ILE A 184 -49.24 1.84 -58.40
C ILE A 184 -49.08 1.84 -59.94
N ARG A 185 -48.08 1.12 -60.47
CA ARG A 185 -47.84 1.02 -61.93
C ARG A 185 -49.03 0.39 -62.65
N ASN A 186 -49.55 -0.74 -62.12
CA ASN A 186 -50.74 -1.38 -62.65
C ASN A 186 -51.99 -0.47 -62.59
N ASN A 187 -52.19 0.25 -61.52
CA ASN A 187 -53.25 1.24 -61.37
C ASN A 187 -53.11 2.37 -62.41
N THR A 188 -51.90 2.88 -62.64
CA THR A 188 -51.64 3.91 -63.68
C THR A 188 -51.97 3.44 -65.03
N GLU A 189 -51.64 2.18 -65.43
CA GLU A 189 -51.98 1.60 -66.68
C GLU A 189 -53.54 1.42 -66.85
N ASN A 190 -54.22 0.99 -65.74
CA ASN A 190 -55.64 0.90 -65.71
C ASN A 190 -56.34 2.24 -65.89
N ILE A 191 -55.86 3.29 -65.26
CA ILE A 191 -56.33 4.65 -65.42
C ILE A 191 -56.16 5.11 -66.86
N ALA A 192 -55.01 4.83 -67.50
CA ALA A 192 -54.80 5.15 -68.92
C ALA A 192 -55.79 4.44 -69.84
N LYS A 193 -56.10 3.14 -69.59
CA LYS A 193 -57.10 2.41 -70.28
C LYS A 193 -58.49 2.96 -70.10
N MET A 194 -58.85 3.32 -68.87
CA MET A 194 -60.12 3.96 -68.53
C MET A 194 -60.29 5.30 -69.23
N ALA A 195 -59.28 6.14 -69.31
CA ALA A 195 -59.30 7.42 -70.05
C ALA A 195 -59.56 7.15 -71.55
N LYS A 196 -58.90 6.13 -72.12
CA LYS A 196 -59.13 5.76 -73.55
C LYS A 196 -60.58 5.31 -73.77
N TYR A 197 -61.12 4.42 -72.94
CA TYR A 197 -62.50 3.99 -73.03
C TYR A 197 -63.50 5.10 -72.85
N SER A 198 -63.25 6.01 -71.92
CA SER A 198 -64.06 7.25 -71.72
C SER A 198 -64.13 8.09 -72.99
N ASN A 199 -63.00 8.29 -73.67
CA ASN A 199 -62.96 9.02 -74.93
C ASN A 199 -63.71 8.30 -76.03
N GLU A 200 -63.60 6.97 -76.09
CA GLU A 200 -64.34 6.14 -77.11
C GLU A 200 -65.84 6.21 -76.86
N ILE A 201 -66.28 6.14 -75.58
CA ILE A 201 -67.68 6.29 -75.22
C ILE A 201 -68.20 7.70 -75.58
N THR A 202 -67.44 8.74 -75.27
CA THR A 202 -67.82 10.13 -75.63
C THR A 202 -67.97 10.30 -77.12
N LYS A 203 -67.08 9.66 -77.93
CA LYS A 203 -67.15 9.72 -79.37
C LYS A 203 -68.36 8.97 -79.90
N ALA A 204 -68.60 7.74 -79.39
CA ALA A 204 -69.78 6.95 -79.79
C ALA A 204 -71.10 7.65 -79.38
N SER A 205 -71.17 8.27 -78.24
CA SER A 205 -72.30 9.08 -77.78
C SER A 205 -72.61 10.26 -78.69
N SER A 206 -71.54 10.98 -79.10
CA SER A 206 -71.66 12.14 -80.05
C SER A 206 -72.06 11.66 -81.45
N GLU A 207 -71.58 10.53 -81.88
CA GLU A 207 -72.01 9.93 -83.14
C GLU A 207 -73.50 9.46 -83.10
N GLY A 208 -73.87 8.85 -81.98
CA GLY A 208 -75.30 8.43 -81.76
C GLY A 208 -76.23 9.64 -81.72
N GLU A 209 -75.86 10.76 -81.07
CA GLU A 209 -76.63 11.98 -81.08
C GLU A 209 -76.78 12.57 -82.45
N LYS A 210 -75.70 12.61 -83.24
CA LYS A 210 -75.77 13.03 -84.62
C LYS A 210 -76.72 12.18 -85.44
N LEU A 211 -76.71 10.85 -85.24
CA LEU A 211 -77.60 9.95 -85.97
C LEU A 211 -79.09 10.17 -85.58
N ALA A 212 -79.33 10.34 -84.30
CA ALA A 212 -80.69 10.62 -83.77
C ALA A 212 -81.26 11.97 -84.24
N ASN A 213 -80.40 12.97 -84.46
CA ASN A 213 -80.84 14.27 -84.99
C ASN A 213 -80.96 14.35 -86.51
N SER A 214 -80.53 13.26 -87.23
CA SER A 214 -80.62 13.16 -88.71
C SER A 214 -81.78 12.31 -89.19
N THR A 215 -82.59 11.79 -88.28
CA THR A 215 -83.85 11.11 -88.53
C THR A 215 -85.03 12.00 -88.22
#